data_cd2d0f7e74705e4806aa67e5b193986e
#
_entry.id   cd2d0f7e74705e4806aa67e5b193986e
#
_cell.length_a   1.000
_cell.length_b   1.000
_cell.length_c   1.000
_cell.angle_alpha   90.00
_cell.angle_beta   90.00
_cell.angle_gamma   90.00
#
_symmetry.space_group_name_H-M   'P 1'
#
loop_
_entity.id
_entity.type
_entity.pdbx_description
1 polymer ?
#
loop_
_entity_poly.entity_id
_entity_poly.type
_entity_poly.pdbx_seq_one_letter_code
_entity_poly.pdbx_strand_id
1 'polypeptide(L)'
;MKKNTITFDNGNHAVVVTAGRDADAQGILKALDIAQAHALIMVFGGAKGLDDSRKARLAELFTDAIAPAAVDVGALVIDGGTQSGVMAMMGEALARDGQGCELLGVAPAGKVTYPGDPSPANIENGTPLEPNHSHFVLVEGDEWGSETDMMFKLAGALNVPVATTLINGGSIAGSEALQSVRNGWQLFVIEGSGRFADELSAAVRDGQVIKSVEVSEIARSNRITLFPVSGPAEKLRSELRRMLRY
;
A
#
# COMPACT_ATOMS: atom_id res chain seq x y z
N MET A 1 -11.96 -18.67 -7.02
CA MET A 1 -11.82 -17.29 -7.53
C MET A 1 -13.14 -16.83 -8.14
N LYS A 2 -13.65 -15.67 -7.72
CA LYS A 2 -14.90 -15.08 -8.23
C LYS A 2 -14.61 -13.63 -8.61
N LYS A 3 -15.02 -13.22 -9.84
CA LYS A 3 -14.85 -11.84 -10.35
C LYS A 3 -16.18 -11.12 -10.37
N ASN A 4 -16.21 -9.89 -9.89
CA ASN A 4 -17.36 -8.98 -9.92
C ASN A 4 -16.87 -7.57 -10.31
N THR A 5 -17.84 -6.70 -10.65
CA THR A 5 -17.62 -5.25 -10.71
C THR A 5 -18.51 -4.59 -9.66
N ILE A 6 -17.97 -3.65 -8.92
CA ILE A 6 -18.72 -2.85 -7.95
C ILE A 6 -18.80 -1.40 -8.44
N THR A 7 -19.86 -0.70 -8.05
CA THR A 7 -20.05 0.72 -8.31
C THR A 7 -20.19 1.43 -6.97
N PHE A 8 -19.32 2.39 -6.73
CA PHE A 8 -19.34 3.21 -5.52
C PHE A 8 -20.29 4.38 -5.61
N ASP A 9 -20.66 5.00 -4.49
CA ASP A 9 -21.60 6.14 -4.43
C ASP A 9 -21.06 7.38 -5.16
N ASN A 10 -19.74 7.52 -5.31
CA ASN A 10 -19.10 8.57 -6.08
C ASN A 10 -19.16 8.33 -7.62
N GLY A 11 -19.76 7.22 -8.06
CA GLY A 11 -19.87 6.83 -9.46
C GLY A 11 -18.68 6.06 -10.02
N ASN A 12 -17.61 5.87 -9.27
CA ASN A 12 -16.46 5.07 -9.68
C ASN A 12 -16.81 3.58 -9.72
N HIS A 13 -16.11 2.87 -10.59
CA HIS A 13 -16.24 1.41 -10.72
C HIS A 13 -14.92 0.73 -10.38
N ALA A 14 -14.98 -0.43 -9.73
CA ALA A 14 -13.81 -1.26 -9.49
C ALA A 14 -14.08 -2.72 -9.86
N VAL A 15 -13.05 -3.38 -10.39
CA VAL A 15 -13.05 -4.83 -10.59
C VAL A 15 -12.62 -5.51 -9.29
N VAL A 16 -13.42 -6.44 -8.81
CA VAL A 16 -13.16 -7.18 -7.57
C VAL A 16 -12.96 -8.64 -7.87
N VAL A 17 -11.90 -9.21 -7.37
CA VAL A 17 -11.65 -10.66 -7.36
C VAL A 17 -11.63 -11.16 -5.92
N THR A 18 -12.52 -12.08 -5.57
CA THR A 18 -12.45 -12.81 -4.30
C THR A 18 -11.72 -14.13 -4.53
N ALA A 19 -10.70 -14.39 -3.71
CA ALA A 19 -9.82 -15.55 -3.88
C ALA A 19 -9.41 -16.16 -2.54
N GLY A 20 -9.18 -17.47 -2.54
CA GLY A 20 -8.56 -18.17 -1.42
C GLY A 20 -7.09 -17.76 -1.22
N ARG A 21 -6.55 -17.97 -0.03
CA ARG A 21 -5.15 -17.61 0.35
C ARG A 21 -4.09 -18.27 -0.55
N ASP A 22 -4.41 -19.44 -1.12
CA ASP A 22 -3.51 -20.23 -1.97
C ASP A 22 -3.79 -20.06 -3.46
N ALA A 23 -4.64 -19.08 -3.84
CA ALA A 23 -4.96 -18.83 -5.23
C ALA A 23 -3.72 -18.39 -6.02
N ASP A 24 -3.70 -18.74 -7.32
CA ASP A 24 -2.63 -18.36 -8.22
C ASP A 24 -2.63 -16.85 -8.53
N ALA A 25 -1.55 -16.17 -8.17
CA ALA A 25 -1.40 -14.73 -8.35
C ALA A 25 -1.45 -14.30 -9.82
N GLN A 26 -0.86 -15.07 -10.74
CA GLN A 26 -0.91 -14.78 -12.18
C GLN A 26 -2.36 -14.89 -12.70
N GLY A 27 -3.10 -15.89 -12.25
CA GLY A 27 -4.52 -16.06 -12.57
C GLY A 27 -5.36 -14.90 -12.05
N ILE A 28 -5.05 -14.38 -10.84
CA ILE A 28 -5.71 -13.21 -10.26
C ILE A 28 -5.43 -11.95 -11.09
N LEU A 29 -4.16 -11.65 -11.38
CA LEU A 29 -3.77 -10.48 -12.19
C LEU A 29 -4.45 -10.49 -13.56
N LYS A 30 -4.49 -11.67 -14.21
CA LYS A 30 -5.22 -11.85 -15.47
C LYS A 30 -6.72 -11.62 -15.32
N ALA A 31 -7.32 -12.10 -14.24
CA ALA A 31 -8.75 -11.91 -13.97
C ALA A 31 -9.11 -10.44 -13.69
N LEU A 32 -8.21 -9.69 -13.07
CA LEU A 32 -8.36 -8.25 -12.84
C LEU A 32 -8.20 -7.44 -14.12
N ASP A 33 -7.63 -8.02 -15.17
CA ASP A 33 -7.31 -7.32 -16.43
C ASP A 33 -6.35 -6.14 -16.21
N ILE A 34 -5.48 -6.30 -15.22
CA ILE A 34 -4.43 -5.31 -14.94
C ILE A 34 -3.50 -5.26 -16.13
N ALA A 35 -3.43 -4.08 -16.73
CA ALA A 35 -2.57 -3.79 -17.87
C ALA A 35 -1.09 -4.03 -17.52
N GLN A 36 -0.22 -4.01 -18.50
CA GLN A 36 1.22 -4.16 -18.27
C GLN A 36 1.75 -2.99 -17.44
N ALA A 37 1.80 -3.17 -16.12
CA ALA A 37 2.50 -2.23 -15.25
C ALA A 37 4.00 -2.25 -15.59
N HIS A 38 4.60 -1.07 -15.69
CA HIS A 38 6.05 -0.96 -15.94
C HIS A 38 6.85 -0.94 -14.63
N ALA A 39 6.20 -0.69 -13.51
CA ALA A 39 6.77 -0.64 -12.18
C ALA A 39 5.67 -0.90 -11.13
N LEU A 40 6.07 -1.07 -9.88
CA LEU A 40 5.17 -1.26 -8.75
C LEU A 40 5.56 -0.34 -7.59
N ILE A 41 4.58 0.36 -7.02
CA ILE A 41 4.70 1.00 -5.72
C ILE A 41 3.80 0.28 -4.74
N MET A 42 4.34 -0.18 -3.61
CA MET A 42 3.54 -0.71 -2.50
C MET A 42 3.50 0.31 -1.36
N VAL A 43 2.32 0.52 -0.79
CA VAL A 43 2.13 1.48 0.31
C VAL A 43 1.70 0.74 1.56
N PHE A 44 2.56 0.74 2.58
CA PHE A 44 2.31 0.14 3.89
C PHE A 44 2.07 1.21 4.94
N GLY A 45 1.11 0.99 5.82
CA GLY A 45 0.99 1.86 6.97
C GLY A 45 -0.43 2.23 7.37
N GLY A 46 -0.54 3.40 7.98
CA GLY A 46 -1.79 3.93 8.51
C GLY A 46 -1.66 5.40 8.90
N ALA A 47 -2.71 5.92 9.55
CA ALA A 47 -2.70 7.30 10.06
C ALA A 47 -3.17 7.40 11.52
N LYS A 48 -3.16 6.29 12.25
CA LYS A 48 -3.60 6.25 13.64
C LYS A 48 -2.66 7.05 14.54
N GLY A 49 -3.23 7.95 15.35
CA GLY A 49 -2.46 8.75 16.31
C GLY A 49 -1.74 9.96 15.71
N LEU A 50 -2.00 10.28 14.44
CA LEU A 50 -1.50 11.51 13.83
C LEU A 50 -2.41 12.69 14.15
N ASP A 51 -1.79 13.84 14.44
CA ASP A 51 -2.46 15.13 14.47
C ASP A 51 -2.80 15.62 13.06
N ASP A 52 -3.65 16.64 12.96
CA ASP A 52 -4.14 17.13 11.66
C ASP A 52 -3.04 17.76 10.82
N SER A 53 -2.02 18.37 11.44
CA SER A 53 -0.87 18.96 10.73
C SER A 53 -0.05 17.87 10.03
N ARG A 54 0.24 16.76 10.73
CA ARG A 54 0.95 15.62 10.14
C ARG A 54 0.14 14.92 9.07
N LYS A 55 -1.19 14.77 9.27
CA LYS A 55 -2.08 14.24 8.23
C LYS A 55 -2.07 15.09 6.97
N ALA A 56 -2.19 16.42 7.14
CA ALA A 56 -2.13 17.35 6.01
C ALA A 56 -0.80 17.23 5.25
N ARG A 57 0.31 17.15 5.99
CA ARG A 57 1.63 17.00 5.39
C ARG A 57 1.82 15.66 4.67
N LEU A 58 1.28 14.57 5.20
CA LEU A 58 1.27 13.28 4.50
C LEU A 58 0.42 13.35 3.24
N ALA A 59 -0.78 13.94 3.30
CA ALA A 59 -1.62 14.13 2.12
C ALA A 59 -0.90 14.89 1.01
N GLU A 60 -0.10 15.93 1.34
CA GLU A 60 0.76 16.62 0.38
C GLU A 60 1.82 15.67 -0.24
N LEU A 61 2.47 14.81 0.56
CA LEU A 61 3.43 13.84 0.01
C LEU A 61 2.76 12.83 -0.93
N PHE A 62 1.54 12.40 -0.63
CA PHE A 62 0.77 11.55 -1.55
C PHE A 62 0.44 12.29 -2.84
N THR A 63 -0.08 13.52 -2.75
CA THR A 63 -0.52 14.32 -3.90
C THR A 63 0.63 14.79 -4.78
N ASP A 64 1.74 15.24 -4.16
CA ASP A 64 2.81 15.95 -4.88
C ASP A 64 4.04 15.06 -5.14
N ALA A 65 4.10 13.86 -4.54
CA ALA A 65 5.23 12.95 -4.73
C ALA A 65 4.82 11.54 -5.15
N ILE A 66 4.09 10.78 -4.30
CA ILE A 66 3.90 9.34 -4.50
C ILE A 66 2.99 9.08 -5.72
N ALA A 67 1.81 9.72 -5.78
CA ALA A 67 0.89 9.55 -6.89
C ALA A 67 1.50 10.05 -8.22
N PRO A 68 2.10 11.25 -8.31
CA PRO A 68 2.78 11.68 -9.52
C PRO A 68 3.95 10.78 -9.92
N ALA A 69 4.72 10.23 -8.95
CA ALA A 69 5.79 9.28 -9.28
C ALA A 69 5.24 8.01 -9.92
N ALA A 70 4.12 7.47 -9.40
CA ALA A 70 3.46 6.29 -9.96
C ALA A 70 3.01 6.54 -11.42
N VAL A 71 2.36 7.68 -11.67
CA VAL A 71 1.93 8.09 -13.02
C VAL A 71 3.11 8.26 -13.98
N ASP A 72 4.18 8.95 -13.53
CA ASP A 72 5.37 9.23 -14.36
C ASP A 72 6.08 7.98 -14.89
N VAL A 73 5.95 6.86 -14.19
CA VAL A 73 6.63 5.60 -14.56
C VAL A 73 5.65 4.51 -15.02
N GLY A 74 4.35 4.79 -15.07
CA GLY A 74 3.34 3.78 -15.41
C GLY A 74 3.30 2.64 -14.39
N ALA A 75 3.38 2.96 -13.10
CA ALA A 75 3.34 1.96 -12.05
C ALA A 75 1.91 1.54 -11.72
N LEU A 76 1.74 0.27 -11.34
CA LEU A 76 0.64 -0.14 -10.48
C LEU A 76 0.93 0.31 -9.04
N VAL A 77 -0.09 0.72 -8.32
CA VAL A 77 0.02 0.91 -6.86
C VAL A 77 -0.74 -0.20 -6.15
N ILE A 78 -0.12 -0.81 -5.13
CA ILE A 78 -0.77 -1.82 -4.27
C ILE A 78 -0.76 -1.33 -2.83
N ASP A 79 -1.93 -1.39 -2.17
CA ASP A 79 -2.10 -1.11 -0.75
C ASP A 79 -3.24 -1.95 -0.13
N GLY A 80 -3.67 -1.63 1.10
CA GLY A 80 -4.73 -2.35 1.82
C GLY A 80 -6.15 -2.04 1.34
N GLY A 81 -6.39 -1.14 0.40
CA GLY A 81 -7.65 -0.87 -0.27
C GLY A 81 -8.79 -0.32 0.60
N THR A 82 -8.56 0.09 1.84
CA THR A 82 -9.62 0.55 2.74
C THR A 82 -9.76 2.06 2.78
N GLN A 83 -10.98 2.57 2.99
CA GLN A 83 -11.27 3.99 3.16
C GLN A 83 -10.74 4.50 4.52
N SER A 84 -9.46 4.29 4.76
CA SER A 84 -8.81 4.59 6.05
C SER A 84 -7.33 4.92 5.85
N GLY A 85 -6.84 5.89 6.60
CA GLY A 85 -5.42 6.17 6.73
C GLY A 85 -4.72 6.49 5.41
N VAL A 86 -3.60 5.84 5.16
CA VAL A 86 -2.76 6.09 3.97
C VAL A 86 -3.41 5.61 2.68
N MET A 87 -4.28 4.58 2.73
CA MET A 87 -5.01 4.08 1.57
C MET A 87 -6.01 5.13 1.05
N ALA A 88 -6.74 5.78 1.97
CA ALA A 88 -7.62 6.89 1.61
C ALA A 88 -6.82 8.06 1.00
N MET A 89 -5.67 8.41 1.59
CA MET A 89 -4.80 9.47 1.05
C MET A 89 -4.29 9.13 -0.36
N MET A 90 -3.96 7.87 -0.63
CA MET A 90 -3.52 7.43 -1.96
C MET A 90 -4.64 7.51 -2.99
N GLY A 91 -5.83 7.00 -2.66
CA GLY A 91 -7.01 7.08 -3.51
C GLY A 91 -7.40 8.52 -3.84
N GLU A 92 -7.44 9.40 -2.83
CA GLU A 92 -7.72 10.83 -3.01
C GLU A 92 -6.66 11.53 -3.87
N ALA A 93 -5.38 11.20 -3.70
CA ALA A 93 -4.29 11.79 -4.48
C ALA A 93 -4.38 11.43 -5.96
N LEU A 94 -4.65 10.17 -6.29
CA LEU A 94 -4.83 9.73 -7.68
C LEU A 94 -6.11 10.28 -8.31
N ALA A 95 -7.19 10.43 -7.53
CA ALA A 95 -8.45 10.99 -8.04
C ALA A 95 -8.34 12.46 -8.44
N ARG A 96 -7.43 13.25 -7.81
CA ARG A 96 -7.26 14.68 -8.11
C ARG A 96 -6.75 14.95 -9.51
N ASP A 97 -5.84 14.14 -10.00
CA ASP A 97 -5.15 14.39 -11.27
C ASP A 97 -5.78 13.66 -12.46
N GLY A 98 -6.82 12.81 -12.23
CA GLY A 98 -7.56 12.10 -13.29
C GLY A 98 -6.68 11.18 -14.16
N GLN A 99 -5.51 10.83 -13.71
CA GLN A 99 -4.43 10.27 -14.53
C GLN A 99 -4.32 8.76 -14.29
N GLY A 100 -4.83 7.98 -15.16
CA GLY A 100 -4.68 6.55 -15.48
C GLY A 100 -3.65 5.68 -14.77
N CYS A 101 -3.43 5.82 -13.47
CA CYS A 101 -2.66 4.91 -12.65
C CYS A 101 -3.62 3.89 -12.02
N GLU A 102 -3.37 2.62 -12.22
CA GLU A 102 -4.15 1.55 -11.59
C GLU A 102 -3.81 1.46 -10.10
N LEU A 103 -4.84 1.38 -9.26
CA LEU A 103 -4.73 1.25 -7.81
C LEU A 103 -5.43 -0.04 -7.38
N LEU A 104 -4.66 -0.97 -6.83
CA LEU A 104 -5.10 -2.29 -6.39
C LEU A 104 -5.12 -2.37 -4.87
N GLY A 105 -6.31 -2.49 -4.29
CA GLY A 105 -6.49 -2.80 -2.89
C GLY A 105 -6.45 -4.30 -2.63
N VAL A 106 -5.70 -4.75 -1.62
CA VAL A 106 -5.70 -6.16 -1.19
C VAL A 106 -6.11 -6.21 0.27
N ALA A 107 -7.25 -6.86 0.55
CA ALA A 107 -7.84 -6.85 1.88
C ALA A 107 -8.44 -8.22 2.26
N PRO A 108 -8.58 -8.54 3.57
CA PRO A 108 -9.31 -9.72 4.01
C PRO A 108 -10.81 -9.54 3.76
N ALA A 109 -11.43 -10.50 3.09
CA ALA A 109 -12.85 -10.44 2.71
C ALA A 109 -13.80 -10.27 3.91
N GLY A 110 -13.46 -10.85 5.07
CA GLY A 110 -14.26 -10.75 6.30
C GLY A 110 -14.06 -9.45 7.11
N LYS A 111 -13.25 -8.50 6.63
CA LYS A 111 -12.97 -7.23 7.34
C LYS A 111 -13.45 -5.98 6.60
N VAL A 112 -13.88 -6.12 5.35
CA VAL A 112 -14.24 -4.99 4.50
C VAL A 112 -15.70 -5.04 4.09
N THR A 113 -16.26 -3.87 3.78
CA THR A 113 -17.61 -3.71 3.22
C THR A 113 -17.56 -2.91 1.95
N TYR A 114 -18.48 -3.15 1.02
CA TYR A 114 -18.60 -2.44 -0.25
C TYR A 114 -20.03 -2.47 -0.79
N PRO A 115 -20.41 -1.57 -1.71
CA PRO A 115 -21.76 -1.57 -2.29
C PRO A 115 -22.11 -2.88 -2.97
N GLY A 116 -23.28 -3.45 -2.63
CA GLY A 116 -23.73 -4.74 -3.19
C GLY A 116 -23.03 -5.97 -2.61
N ASP A 117 -22.34 -5.83 -1.49
CA ASP A 117 -21.76 -6.96 -0.75
C ASP A 117 -22.88 -7.97 -0.38
N PRO A 118 -22.74 -9.25 -0.76
CA PRO A 118 -23.74 -10.27 -0.43
C PRO A 118 -23.77 -10.65 1.06
N SER A 119 -22.78 -10.22 1.85
CA SER A 119 -22.63 -10.60 3.26
C SER A 119 -22.57 -9.40 4.24
N PRO A 120 -23.24 -8.25 3.98
CA PRO A 120 -23.08 -7.06 4.83
C PRO A 120 -23.55 -7.26 6.27
N ALA A 121 -24.45 -8.21 6.51
CA ALA A 121 -25.04 -8.46 7.84
C ALA A 121 -24.08 -9.10 8.86
N ASN A 122 -22.95 -9.66 8.39
CA ASN A 122 -21.99 -10.36 9.25
C ASN A 122 -20.80 -9.47 9.65
N ILE A 123 -20.70 -8.24 9.13
CA ILE A 123 -19.56 -7.34 9.37
C ILE A 123 -20.07 -6.08 10.09
N GLU A 124 -20.49 -6.22 11.33
CA GLU A 124 -20.98 -5.12 12.19
C GLU A 124 -20.01 -3.95 12.33
N ASN A 125 -18.70 -4.16 12.01
CA ASN A 125 -17.62 -3.19 12.06
C ASN A 125 -16.69 -3.30 10.86
N GLY A 126 -17.17 -3.65 9.69
CA GLY A 126 -16.36 -3.74 8.48
C GLY A 126 -15.86 -2.37 8.04
N THR A 127 -14.62 -2.30 7.59
CA THR A 127 -14.05 -1.07 7.04
C THR A 127 -14.47 -0.94 5.56
N PRO A 128 -15.05 0.19 5.13
CA PRO A 128 -15.40 0.40 3.73
C PRO A 128 -14.17 0.33 2.82
N LEU A 129 -14.34 -0.25 1.63
CA LEU A 129 -13.35 -0.13 0.57
C LEU A 129 -13.24 1.32 0.09
N GLU A 130 -12.04 1.73 -0.29
CA GLU A 130 -11.76 3.10 -0.74
C GLU A 130 -12.25 3.28 -2.20
N PRO A 131 -13.12 4.28 -2.47
CA PRO A 131 -13.90 4.34 -3.71
C PRO A 131 -13.10 4.83 -4.95
N ASN A 132 -11.86 5.25 -4.81
CA ASN A 132 -11.02 5.64 -5.95
C ASN A 132 -10.05 4.52 -6.39
N HIS A 133 -10.10 3.37 -5.74
CA HIS A 133 -9.40 2.18 -6.23
C HIS A 133 -10.09 1.62 -7.46
N SER A 134 -9.30 1.24 -8.45
CA SER A 134 -9.79 0.63 -9.70
C SER A 134 -9.95 -0.89 -9.60
N HIS A 135 -9.22 -1.53 -8.69
CA HIS A 135 -9.17 -2.97 -8.54
C HIS A 135 -9.10 -3.39 -7.07
N PHE A 136 -9.67 -4.56 -6.76
CA PHE A 136 -9.54 -5.18 -5.44
C PHE A 136 -9.30 -6.68 -5.54
N VAL A 137 -8.46 -7.19 -4.64
CA VAL A 137 -8.38 -8.61 -4.30
C VAL A 137 -8.86 -8.79 -2.87
N LEU A 138 -9.99 -9.47 -2.72
CA LEU A 138 -10.53 -9.82 -1.41
C LEU A 138 -10.11 -11.25 -1.09
N VAL A 139 -9.16 -11.39 -0.16
CA VAL A 139 -8.60 -12.67 0.26
C VAL A 139 -9.49 -13.30 1.32
N GLU A 140 -9.81 -14.57 1.20
CA GLU A 140 -10.56 -15.30 2.22
C GLU A 140 -9.85 -15.23 3.58
N GLY A 141 -10.53 -14.65 4.57
CA GLY A 141 -10.03 -14.46 5.93
C GLY A 141 -10.81 -13.39 6.67
N ASP A 142 -10.70 -13.41 8.01
CA ASP A 142 -11.41 -12.56 8.94
C ASP A 142 -10.48 -11.83 9.93
N GLU A 143 -9.18 -11.84 9.65
CA GLU A 143 -8.15 -11.15 10.44
C GLU A 143 -7.31 -10.23 9.55
N TRP A 144 -7.03 -9.02 10.03
CA TRP A 144 -6.10 -8.11 9.38
C TRP A 144 -4.68 -8.70 9.32
N GLY A 145 -4.03 -8.61 8.16
CA GLY A 145 -2.72 -9.20 7.87
C GLY A 145 -2.78 -10.57 7.23
N SER A 146 -3.97 -11.21 7.17
CA SER A 146 -4.14 -12.50 6.47
C SER A 146 -4.02 -12.38 4.95
N GLU A 147 -4.14 -11.18 4.42
CA GLU A 147 -3.99 -10.80 3.00
C GLU A 147 -2.53 -10.53 2.59
N THR A 148 -1.64 -10.31 3.55
CA THR A 148 -0.26 -9.86 3.29
C THR A 148 0.48 -10.81 2.34
N ASP A 149 0.40 -12.12 2.56
CA ASP A 149 1.06 -13.10 1.67
C ASP A 149 0.56 -13.00 0.21
N MET A 150 -0.74 -12.77 0.01
CA MET A 150 -1.30 -12.60 -1.32
C MET A 150 -0.82 -11.29 -1.95
N MET A 151 -0.76 -10.20 -1.20
CA MET A 151 -0.22 -8.93 -1.67
C MET A 151 1.20 -9.10 -2.22
N PHE A 152 2.07 -9.82 -1.49
CA PHE A 152 3.45 -10.08 -1.93
C PHE A 152 3.55 -11.09 -3.08
N LYS A 153 2.66 -12.09 -3.16
CA LYS A 153 2.56 -13.00 -4.31
C LYS A 153 2.18 -12.23 -5.59
N LEU A 154 1.20 -11.33 -5.50
CA LEU A 154 0.79 -10.47 -6.61
C LEU A 154 1.95 -9.56 -7.07
N ALA A 155 2.61 -8.90 -6.12
CA ALA A 155 3.75 -8.05 -6.40
C ALA A 155 4.89 -8.80 -7.10
N GLY A 156 5.24 -9.99 -6.60
CA GLY A 156 6.27 -10.84 -7.22
C GLY A 156 5.88 -11.37 -8.61
N ALA A 157 4.59 -11.63 -8.82
CA ALA A 157 4.08 -12.14 -10.10
C ALA A 157 4.14 -11.12 -11.24
N LEU A 158 4.18 -9.82 -10.95
CA LEU A 158 4.32 -8.74 -11.93
C LEU A 158 5.71 -8.72 -12.58
N ASN A 159 6.75 -9.16 -11.85
CA ASN A 159 8.13 -9.19 -12.33
C ASN A 159 8.64 -7.86 -12.90
N VAL A 160 8.35 -6.77 -12.20
CA VAL A 160 8.75 -5.38 -12.54
C VAL A 160 9.57 -4.77 -11.40
N PRO A 161 10.26 -3.63 -11.61
CA PRO A 161 10.88 -2.87 -10.51
C PRO A 161 9.87 -2.51 -9.42
N VAL A 162 10.25 -2.72 -8.15
CA VAL A 162 9.37 -2.48 -6.99
C VAL A 162 10.01 -1.48 -6.03
N ALA A 163 9.26 -0.46 -5.64
CA ALA A 163 9.55 0.38 -4.49
C ALA A 163 8.43 0.24 -3.46
N THR A 164 8.79 0.21 -2.19
CA THR A 164 7.83 0.11 -1.10
C THR A 164 7.94 1.32 -0.20
N THR A 165 6.84 1.80 0.36
CA THR A 165 6.79 2.94 1.27
C THR A 165 6.18 2.53 2.60
N LEU A 166 6.82 2.91 3.70
CA LEU A 166 6.33 2.70 5.06
C LEU A 166 6.00 4.06 5.70
N ILE A 167 4.74 4.22 6.09
CA ILE A 167 4.19 5.47 6.61
C ILE A 167 3.44 5.18 7.91
N ASN A 168 3.91 5.69 9.05
CA ASN A 168 3.33 5.41 10.36
C ASN A 168 3.35 3.90 10.66
N GLY A 169 2.22 3.20 10.54
CA GLY A 169 2.14 1.74 10.60
C GLY A 169 2.10 1.14 12.01
N GLY A 170 1.66 -0.09 12.09
CA GLY A 170 1.69 -0.94 13.26
C GLY A 170 2.45 -2.23 12.99
N SER A 171 2.14 -3.30 13.74
CA SER A 171 2.79 -4.61 13.58
C SER A 171 2.63 -5.20 12.17
N ILE A 172 1.47 -5.07 11.54
CA ILE A 172 1.24 -5.55 10.18
C ILE A 172 2.17 -4.83 9.21
N ALA A 173 2.18 -3.49 9.23
CA ALA A 173 3.08 -2.71 8.38
C ALA A 173 4.57 -3.01 8.66
N GLY A 174 4.94 -3.37 9.89
CA GLY A 174 6.26 -3.85 10.24
C GLY A 174 6.60 -5.17 9.57
N SER A 175 5.69 -6.13 9.59
CA SER A 175 5.86 -7.42 8.90
C SER A 175 5.93 -7.24 7.37
N GLU A 176 5.14 -6.34 6.80
CA GLU A 176 5.18 -5.97 5.38
C GLU A 176 6.53 -5.33 5.02
N ALA A 177 7.02 -4.40 5.84
CA ALA A 177 8.34 -3.80 5.65
C ALA A 177 9.47 -4.85 5.70
N LEU A 178 9.40 -5.80 6.63
CA LEU A 178 10.35 -6.90 6.74
C LEU A 178 10.31 -7.78 5.47
N GLN A 179 9.13 -8.16 5.04
CA GLN A 179 8.96 -8.98 3.84
C GLN A 179 9.46 -8.25 2.59
N SER A 180 9.25 -6.92 2.50
CA SER A 180 9.78 -6.09 1.42
C SER A 180 11.31 -6.18 1.31
N VAL A 181 12.02 -5.96 2.41
CA VAL A 181 13.50 -6.00 2.39
C VAL A 181 14.03 -7.42 2.14
N ARG A 182 13.33 -8.46 2.61
CA ARG A 182 13.65 -9.87 2.32
C ARG A 182 13.48 -10.21 0.84
N ASN A 183 12.54 -9.59 0.14
CA ASN A 183 12.40 -9.69 -1.32
C ASN A 183 13.44 -8.86 -2.08
N GLY A 184 14.31 -8.13 -1.39
CA GLY A 184 15.34 -7.29 -2.00
C GLY A 184 14.80 -5.97 -2.54
N TRP A 185 13.57 -5.57 -2.20
CA TRP A 185 12.96 -4.33 -2.65
C TRP A 185 13.42 -3.13 -1.80
N GLN A 186 13.45 -1.96 -2.44
CA GLN A 186 13.80 -0.72 -1.75
C GLN A 186 12.63 -0.23 -0.89
N LEU A 187 12.90 0.03 0.39
CA LEU A 187 11.94 0.54 1.35
C LEU A 187 12.20 2.02 1.65
N PHE A 188 11.25 2.87 1.30
CA PHE A 188 11.22 4.27 1.70
C PHE A 188 10.45 4.41 3.01
N VAL A 189 11.12 4.83 4.06
CA VAL A 189 10.52 5.03 5.39
C VAL A 189 10.28 6.51 5.59
N ILE A 190 9.01 6.91 5.77
CA ILE A 190 8.64 8.31 5.99
C ILE A 190 8.82 8.63 7.48
N GLU A 191 10.00 9.16 7.80
CA GLU A 191 10.40 9.56 9.14
C GLU A 191 9.56 10.76 9.63
N GLY A 192 9.11 10.72 10.88
CA GLY A 192 8.18 11.71 11.46
C GLY A 192 6.72 11.41 11.18
N SER A 193 6.42 10.31 10.49
CA SER A 193 5.04 9.84 10.29
C SER A 193 4.48 9.06 11.48
N GLY A 194 5.30 8.75 12.50
CA GLY A 194 4.89 8.13 13.76
C GLY A 194 5.07 6.60 13.81
N ARG A 195 4.86 6.05 14.99
CA ARG A 195 4.78 4.61 15.28
C ARG A 195 5.95 3.79 14.71
N PHE A 196 5.68 2.70 13.95
CA PHE A 196 6.71 1.77 13.46
C PHE A 196 7.71 2.46 12.51
N ALA A 197 7.26 3.39 11.69
CA ALA A 197 8.16 4.14 10.80
C ALA A 197 9.18 4.96 11.60
N ASP A 198 8.77 5.61 12.69
CA ASP A 198 9.68 6.38 13.54
C ASP A 198 10.58 5.49 14.39
N GLU A 199 10.07 4.35 14.90
CA GLU A 199 10.88 3.34 15.59
C GLU A 199 11.99 2.81 14.68
N LEU A 200 11.66 2.45 13.45
CA LEU A 200 12.63 1.98 12.45
C LEU A 200 13.63 3.08 12.07
N SER A 201 13.16 4.31 11.88
CA SER A 201 14.04 5.45 11.54
C SER A 201 15.06 5.72 12.65
N ALA A 202 14.64 5.69 13.91
CA ALA A 202 15.53 5.85 15.06
C ALA A 202 16.57 4.71 15.11
N ALA A 203 16.13 3.49 14.87
CA ALA A 203 17.03 2.32 14.84
C ALA A 203 18.12 2.41 13.76
N VAL A 204 17.73 2.92 12.56
CA VAL A 204 18.68 3.11 11.44
C VAL A 204 19.68 4.24 11.74
N ARG A 205 19.23 5.35 12.38
CA ARG A 205 20.09 6.50 12.66
C ARG A 205 21.06 6.26 13.82
N ASP A 206 20.54 5.72 14.91
CA ASP A 206 21.28 5.72 16.19
C ASP A 206 22.09 4.43 16.39
N GLY A 207 21.88 3.40 15.58
CA GLY A 207 22.52 2.10 15.77
C GLY A 207 22.21 1.46 17.13
N GLN A 208 21.15 1.93 17.80
CA GLN A 208 20.81 1.52 19.17
C GLN A 208 20.46 0.03 19.24
N VAL A 209 20.64 -0.55 20.45
CA VAL A 209 20.24 -1.93 20.75
C VAL A 209 18.73 -2.08 20.55
N ILE A 210 18.36 -2.64 19.42
CA ILE A 210 16.97 -2.80 18.99
C ILE A 210 16.39 -4.00 19.71
N LYS A 211 15.28 -3.82 20.42
CA LYS A 211 14.59 -4.88 21.15
C LYS A 211 13.84 -5.84 20.21
N SER A 212 13.44 -5.37 19.03
CA SER A 212 12.72 -6.16 18.03
C SER A 212 13.71 -6.79 17.03
N VAL A 213 13.60 -8.10 16.84
CA VAL A 213 14.38 -8.83 15.82
C VAL A 213 14.02 -8.30 14.42
N GLU A 214 12.75 -8.01 14.16
CA GLU A 214 12.26 -7.47 12.89
C GLU A 214 12.89 -6.11 12.58
N VAL A 215 12.82 -5.16 13.51
CA VAL A 215 13.43 -3.83 13.33
C VAL A 215 14.93 -3.94 13.11
N SER A 216 15.60 -4.85 13.84
CA SER A 216 17.05 -5.10 13.69
C SER A 216 17.40 -5.65 12.30
N GLU A 217 16.60 -6.58 11.77
CA GLU A 217 16.82 -7.16 10.46
C GLU A 217 16.59 -6.12 9.36
N ILE A 218 15.48 -5.36 9.44
CA ILE A 218 15.19 -4.29 8.50
C ILE A 218 16.29 -3.22 8.52
N ALA A 219 16.66 -2.72 9.71
CA ALA A 219 17.66 -1.65 9.87
C ALA A 219 19.04 -2.01 9.33
N ARG A 220 19.41 -3.29 9.34
CA ARG A 220 20.67 -3.79 8.78
C ARG A 220 20.62 -4.09 7.29
N SER A 221 19.44 -4.06 6.69
CA SER A 221 19.31 -4.23 5.24
C SER A 221 19.84 -2.99 4.53
N ASN A 222 20.62 -3.15 3.48
CA ASN A 222 21.05 -2.01 2.64
C ASN A 222 19.92 -1.54 1.69
N ARG A 223 18.64 -1.72 2.12
CA ARG A 223 17.45 -1.47 1.29
C ARG A 223 16.55 -0.38 1.84
N ILE A 224 17.07 0.47 2.73
CA ILE A 224 16.29 1.53 3.36
C ILE A 224 16.72 2.90 2.85
N THR A 225 15.73 3.72 2.55
CA THR A 225 15.89 5.16 2.39
C THR A 225 15.01 5.86 3.42
N LEU A 226 15.59 6.62 4.34
CA LEU A 226 14.84 7.48 5.26
C LEU A 226 14.49 8.78 4.55
N PHE A 227 13.22 9.15 4.58
CA PHE A 227 12.73 10.41 4.04
C PHE A 227 11.90 11.15 5.09
N PRO A 228 12.31 12.36 5.52
CA PRO A 228 11.57 13.10 6.53
C PRO A 228 10.21 13.55 5.99
N VAL A 229 9.15 13.41 6.78
CA VAL A 229 7.80 13.86 6.40
C VAL A 229 7.76 15.35 6.00
N SER A 230 8.65 16.17 6.58
CA SER A 230 8.84 17.58 6.24
C SER A 230 9.71 17.81 4.98
N GLY A 231 10.23 16.74 4.38
CA GLY A 231 11.11 16.84 3.21
C GLY A 231 10.37 17.34 1.95
N PRO A 232 11.10 17.92 0.99
CA PRO A 232 10.50 18.40 -0.26
C PRO A 232 9.85 17.25 -1.06
N ALA A 233 8.57 17.38 -1.40
CA ALA A 233 7.82 16.35 -2.14
C ALA A 233 8.52 15.99 -3.47
N GLU A 234 9.01 16.96 -4.22
CA GLU A 234 9.73 16.75 -5.48
C GLU A 234 10.99 15.87 -5.32
N LYS A 235 11.66 15.94 -4.16
CA LYS A 235 12.79 15.06 -3.88
C LYS A 235 12.34 13.60 -3.74
N LEU A 236 11.26 13.35 -2.99
CA LEU A 236 10.68 12.00 -2.86
C LEU A 236 10.23 11.47 -4.22
N ARG A 237 9.51 12.29 -5.00
CA ARG A 237 9.08 11.94 -6.37
C ARG A 237 10.27 11.54 -7.23
N SER A 238 11.33 12.33 -7.24
CA SER A 238 12.54 12.07 -8.03
C SER A 238 13.24 10.78 -7.61
N GLU A 239 13.33 10.50 -6.29
CA GLU A 239 13.94 9.28 -5.78
C GLU A 239 13.12 8.04 -6.13
N LEU A 240 11.78 8.06 -5.98
CA LEU A 240 10.90 6.99 -6.40
C LEU A 240 11.05 6.71 -7.90
N ARG A 241 10.99 7.75 -8.73
CA ARG A 241 11.18 7.61 -10.19
C ARG A 241 12.52 7.01 -10.56
N ARG A 242 13.58 7.42 -9.89
CA ARG A 242 14.93 6.89 -10.13
C ARG A 242 15.01 5.39 -9.82
N MET A 243 14.34 4.93 -8.76
CA MET A 243 14.32 3.53 -8.36
C MET A 243 13.47 2.64 -9.27
N LEU A 244 12.44 3.21 -9.89
CA LEU A 244 11.44 2.48 -10.68
C LEU A 244 11.69 2.55 -12.20
N ARG A 245 12.63 3.38 -12.66
CA ARG A 245 13.04 3.45 -14.07
C ARG A 245 14.23 2.53 -14.30
N TYR A 246 14.03 1.49 -15.07
CA TYR A 246 15.06 0.72 -15.74
C TYR A 246 14.79 0.67 -17.23
#